data_264aa3ca98f00bd5d48358e6da2f5145
#
_entry.id   264aa3ca98f00bd5d48358e6da2f5145
#
_cell.length_a   1.000
_cell.length_b   1.000
_cell.length_c   1.000
_cell.angle_alpha   90.00
_cell.angle_beta   90.00
_cell.angle_gamma   90.00
#
_symmetry.space_group_name_H-M   'P 1'
#
loop_
_entity.id
_entity.type
_entity.pdbx_description
1 polymer ?
#
loop_
_entity_poly.entity_id
_entity_poly.type
_entity_poly.pdbx_seq_one_letter_code
_entity_poly.pdbx_strand_id
1 'polypeptide(L)'
;MAFDNYSSPNLPAPPNTYSRAYFMQLVRALGTFFKISDSRAGMTIDSVTTKILRLSVAQFVGVNGANNNLSLASASFIRISTPTANFSITGMAGGLDGRMLVLFNSTTYNMTIANASVSSLPANRILTGTGADIVTVGQGAVTLIYSVNDFRWIVTSLQA
;
A
#
# COMPACT_ATOMS: atom_id res chain seq x y z
N MET A 1 -22.60 -17.06 -6.96
CA MET A 1 -21.16 -17.29 -7.21
C MET A 1 -20.58 -17.87 -5.94
N ALA A 2 -20.10 -19.09 -5.98
CA ALA A 2 -19.44 -19.74 -4.85
C ALA A 2 -18.05 -19.14 -4.68
N PHE A 3 -17.63 -18.87 -3.45
CA PHE A 3 -16.28 -18.43 -3.11
C PHE A 3 -15.38 -19.67 -3.11
N ASP A 4 -14.84 -20.04 -4.27
CA ASP A 4 -14.17 -21.34 -4.47
C ASP A 4 -12.73 -21.42 -3.91
N ASN A 5 -12.21 -20.40 -3.21
CA ASN A 5 -10.81 -20.42 -2.75
C ASN A 5 -10.56 -20.14 -1.26
N TYR A 6 -11.59 -20.09 -0.43
CA TYR A 6 -11.39 -20.26 1.00
C TYR A 6 -11.43 -21.76 1.31
N SER A 7 -10.29 -22.44 1.25
CA SER A 7 -10.22 -23.78 1.82
C SER A 7 -10.48 -23.64 3.32
N SER A 8 -11.66 -24.05 3.75
CA SER A 8 -11.95 -24.22 5.18
C SER A 8 -10.84 -25.05 5.82
N PRO A 9 -10.50 -24.79 7.10
CA PRO A 9 -9.51 -25.62 7.77
C PRO A 9 -9.95 -27.10 7.66
N ASN A 10 -9.02 -27.96 7.24
CA ASN A 10 -9.30 -29.39 7.18
C ASN A 10 -9.42 -29.91 8.63
N LEU A 11 -10.63 -29.86 9.16
CA LEU A 11 -10.91 -30.26 10.52
C LEU A 11 -11.07 -31.79 10.58
N PRO A 12 -10.52 -32.48 11.60
CA PRO A 12 -10.71 -33.91 11.75
C PRO A 12 -12.21 -34.22 11.99
N ALA A 13 -12.67 -35.37 11.45
CA ALA A 13 -14.06 -35.80 11.67
C ALA A 13 -14.35 -36.03 13.17
N PRO A 14 -15.48 -35.56 13.70
CA PRO A 14 -15.80 -35.71 15.10
C PRO A 14 -16.00 -37.18 15.47
N PRO A 15 -15.39 -37.68 16.55
CA PRO A 15 -15.63 -39.03 17.05
C PRO A 15 -16.98 -39.09 17.76
N ASN A 16 -17.53 -40.33 17.87
CA ASN A 16 -18.81 -40.53 18.58
C ASN A 16 -18.71 -40.33 20.10
N THR A 17 -17.49 -40.29 20.64
CA THR A 17 -17.23 -40.05 22.06
C THR A 17 -16.10 -39.03 22.22
N TYR A 18 -16.13 -38.26 23.33
CA TYR A 18 -15.09 -37.30 23.62
C TYR A 18 -13.71 -37.98 23.68
N SER A 19 -12.77 -37.44 22.93
CA SER A 19 -11.38 -37.90 22.88
C SER A 19 -10.43 -36.71 23.03
N ARG A 20 -9.53 -36.77 24.01
CA ARG A 20 -8.47 -35.79 24.20
C ARG A 20 -7.59 -35.64 22.95
N ALA A 21 -7.29 -36.78 22.27
CA ALA A 21 -6.49 -36.80 21.05
C ALA A 21 -7.19 -36.00 19.94
N TYR A 22 -8.49 -36.22 19.75
CA TYR A 22 -9.30 -35.44 18.78
C TYR A 22 -9.26 -33.93 19.08
N PHE A 23 -9.47 -33.54 20.35
CA PHE A 23 -9.44 -32.15 20.74
C PHE A 23 -8.09 -31.48 20.46
N MET A 24 -6.98 -32.19 20.73
CA MET A 24 -5.64 -31.69 20.42
C MET A 24 -5.39 -31.57 18.92
N GLN A 25 -5.93 -32.45 18.08
CA GLN A 25 -5.87 -32.34 16.61
C GLN A 25 -6.68 -31.15 16.13
N LEU A 26 -7.88 -30.94 16.64
CA LEU A 26 -8.74 -29.80 16.32
C LEU A 26 -8.04 -28.47 16.66
N VAL A 27 -7.47 -28.35 17.87
CA VAL A 27 -6.75 -27.14 18.30
C VAL A 27 -5.53 -26.87 17.40
N ARG A 28 -4.80 -27.93 17.00
CA ARG A 28 -3.65 -27.79 16.07
C ARG A 28 -4.11 -27.33 14.69
N ALA A 29 -5.18 -27.92 14.14
CA ALA A 29 -5.72 -27.55 12.83
C ALA A 29 -6.18 -26.08 12.82
N LEU A 30 -6.93 -25.66 13.84
CA LEU A 30 -7.37 -24.27 14.01
C LEU A 30 -6.17 -23.33 14.23
N GLY A 31 -5.21 -23.71 15.08
CA GLY A 31 -4.00 -22.91 15.31
C GLY A 31 -3.17 -22.71 14.04
N THR A 32 -3.07 -23.73 13.19
CA THR A 32 -2.40 -23.61 11.87
C THR A 32 -3.18 -22.68 10.94
N PHE A 33 -4.50 -22.85 10.86
CA PHE A 33 -5.37 -22.00 10.05
C PHE A 33 -5.24 -20.52 10.44
N PHE A 34 -5.33 -20.22 11.73
CA PHE A 34 -5.20 -18.84 12.21
C PHE A 34 -3.78 -18.27 12.03
N LYS A 35 -2.74 -19.10 12.16
CA LYS A 35 -1.35 -18.65 11.86
C LYS A 35 -1.17 -18.29 10.38
N ILE A 36 -1.75 -19.04 9.47
CA ILE A 36 -1.72 -18.74 8.03
C ILE A 36 -2.51 -17.46 7.76
N SER A 37 -3.69 -17.34 8.35
CA SER A 37 -4.58 -16.18 8.22
C SER A 37 -3.97 -14.89 8.81
N ASP A 38 -3.20 -15.00 9.91
CA ASP A 38 -2.54 -13.88 10.60
C ASP A 38 -1.07 -13.69 10.16
N SER A 39 -0.59 -14.49 9.20
CA SER A 39 0.77 -14.33 8.70
C SER A 39 0.90 -12.98 7.98
N ARG A 40 1.97 -12.24 8.31
CA ARG A 40 2.34 -10.98 7.62
C ARG A 40 2.79 -11.19 6.17
N ALA A 41 2.90 -12.44 5.72
CA ALA A 41 3.05 -12.76 4.32
C ALA A 41 1.74 -12.38 3.62
N GLY A 42 1.81 -11.52 2.61
CA GLY A 42 0.64 -11.05 1.89
C GLY A 42 -0.24 -12.21 1.43
N MET A 43 -1.54 -12.12 1.72
CA MET A 43 -2.51 -13.10 1.24
C MET A 43 -2.87 -12.76 -0.21
N THR A 44 -2.63 -13.69 -1.13
CA THR A 44 -3.09 -13.55 -2.52
C THR A 44 -4.56 -13.93 -2.57
N ILE A 45 -5.41 -13.00 -3.00
CA ILE A 45 -6.86 -13.20 -3.17
C ILE A 45 -7.20 -12.91 -4.62
N ASP A 46 -7.88 -13.82 -5.30
CA ASP A 46 -8.28 -13.63 -6.71
C ASP A 46 -9.26 -12.48 -6.89
N SER A 47 -10.15 -12.28 -5.92
CA SER A 47 -11.08 -11.15 -5.94
C SER A 47 -11.51 -10.76 -4.54
N VAL A 48 -11.74 -9.45 -4.34
CA VAL A 48 -12.32 -8.89 -3.12
C VAL A 48 -13.62 -8.18 -3.46
N THR A 49 -14.74 -8.70 -2.94
CA THR A 49 -16.04 -8.01 -2.99
C THR A 49 -16.28 -7.35 -1.64
N THR A 50 -16.34 -6.04 -1.60
CA THR A 50 -16.58 -5.28 -0.37
C THR A 50 -17.53 -4.12 -0.62
N LYS A 51 -18.34 -3.78 0.36
CA LYS A 51 -19.19 -2.57 0.30
C LYS A 51 -18.38 -1.30 0.46
N ILE A 52 -17.30 -1.35 1.23
CA ILE A 52 -16.43 -0.20 1.51
C ILE A 52 -14.98 -0.67 1.52
N LEU A 53 -14.16 -0.13 0.64
CA LEU A 53 -12.71 -0.27 0.68
C LEU A 53 -12.14 0.89 1.53
N ARG A 54 -11.48 0.56 2.64
CA ARG A 54 -10.79 1.55 3.48
C ARG A 54 -9.28 1.40 3.30
N LEU A 55 -8.63 2.47 2.86
CA LEU A 55 -7.16 2.53 2.79
C LEU A 55 -6.59 2.84 4.17
N SER A 56 -5.43 2.26 4.49
CA SER A 56 -4.65 2.66 5.65
C SER A 56 -4.14 4.09 5.47
N VAL A 57 -4.37 4.94 6.47
CA VAL A 57 -4.06 6.37 6.43
C VAL A 57 -2.84 6.66 7.28
N ALA A 58 -1.91 7.47 6.76
CA ALA A 58 -0.85 8.08 7.55
C ALA A 58 -0.72 9.57 7.21
N GLN A 59 -0.22 10.32 8.19
CA GLN A 59 0.20 11.70 7.98
C GLN A 59 1.72 11.72 7.76
N PHE A 60 2.14 12.38 6.71
CA PHE A 60 3.56 12.58 6.44
C PHE A 60 3.96 14.01 6.83
N VAL A 61 5.04 14.08 7.62
CA VAL A 61 5.68 15.34 7.98
C VAL A 61 6.70 15.67 6.90
N GLY A 62 6.24 16.32 5.83
CA GLY A 62 7.08 16.83 4.76
C GLY A 62 7.82 18.09 5.19
N VAL A 63 8.93 18.36 4.50
CA VAL A 63 9.68 19.61 4.62
C VAL A 63 9.48 20.47 3.37
N ASN A 64 9.74 21.76 3.51
CA ASN A 64 9.80 22.66 2.36
C ASN A 64 10.94 22.23 1.42
N GLY A 65 10.76 22.42 0.11
CA GLY A 65 11.72 21.97 -0.89
C GLY A 65 11.65 20.48 -1.19
N ALA A 66 12.79 19.80 -1.39
CA ALA A 66 12.82 18.43 -1.88
C ALA A 66 12.68 17.38 -0.76
N ASN A 67 11.71 16.48 -0.90
CA ASN A 67 11.52 15.30 -0.06
C ASN A 67 11.96 14.06 -0.85
N ASN A 68 13.12 13.52 -0.47
CA ASN A 68 13.77 12.42 -1.16
C ASN A 68 13.53 11.08 -0.45
N ASN A 69 13.29 9.99 -1.22
CA ASN A 69 13.12 8.63 -0.67
C ASN A 69 12.12 8.57 0.51
N LEU A 70 10.99 9.21 0.35
CA LEU A 70 9.94 9.34 1.35
C LEU A 70 9.59 7.96 1.95
N SER A 71 9.67 7.82 3.28
CA SER A 71 9.28 6.58 3.95
C SER A 71 7.75 6.54 4.13
N LEU A 72 7.12 5.53 3.54
CA LEU A 72 5.66 5.41 3.48
C LEU A 72 5.08 4.52 4.58
N ALA A 73 5.92 3.87 5.39
CA ALA A 73 5.46 2.80 6.30
C ALA A 73 4.52 1.82 5.56
N SER A 74 3.42 1.40 6.17
CA SER A 74 2.42 0.50 5.58
C SER A 74 1.16 1.21 5.06
N ALA A 75 1.15 2.54 5.00
CA ALA A 75 -0.03 3.29 4.58
C ALA A 75 -0.20 3.31 3.04
N SER A 76 -1.44 3.38 2.60
CA SER A 76 -1.83 3.52 1.19
C SER A 76 -2.43 4.89 0.87
N PHE A 77 -2.83 5.66 1.88
CA PHE A 77 -3.24 7.06 1.76
C PHE A 77 -2.37 7.92 2.67
N ILE A 78 -1.61 8.84 2.06
CA ILE A 78 -0.70 9.73 2.76
C ILE A 78 -1.20 11.16 2.68
N ARG A 79 -1.53 11.72 3.83
CA ARG A 79 -1.86 13.15 3.95
C ARG A 79 -0.59 13.94 4.24
N ILE A 80 -0.32 14.96 3.43
CA ILE A 80 0.79 15.90 3.59
C ILE A 80 0.21 17.24 4.04
N SER A 81 0.58 17.72 5.23
CA SER A 81 -0.02 18.93 5.83
C SER A 81 0.98 19.88 6.48
N THR A 82 2.27 19.55 6.49
CA THR A 82 3.29 20.30 7.22
C THR A 82 4.06 21.35 6.40
N PRO A 83 4.26 21.21 5.06
CA PRO A 83 4.97 22.22 4.30
C PRO A 83 4.30 23.60 4.40
N THR A 84 5.14 24.63 4.60
CA THR A 84 4.76 26.05 4.69
C THR A 84 5.25 26.86 3.48
N ALA A 85 5.77 26.18 2.46
CA ALA A 85 6.15 26.69 1.15
C ALA A 85 6.04 25.57 0.11
N ASN A 86 6.24 25.91 -1.17
CA ASN A 86 6.25 24.91 -2.24
C ASN A 86 7.28 23.81 -1.95
N PHE A 87 6.93 22.57 -2.28
CA PHE A 87 7.74 21.40 -2.02
C PHE A 87 7.67 20.39 -3.16
N SER A 88 8.59 19.46 -3.18
CA SER A 88 8.61 18.39 -4.18
C SER A 88 8.78 17.02 -3.54
N ILE A 89 8.21 16.02 -4.18
CA ILE A 89 8.42 14.59 -3.88
C ILE A 89 9.25 14.02 -5.02
N THR A 90 10.46 13.59 -4.71
CA THR A 90 11.42 13.10 -5.72
C THR A 90 11.44 11.58 -5.81
N GLY A 91 10.90 10.90 -4.81
CA GLY A 91 10.81 9.45 -4.75
C GLY A 91 10.34 8.93 -3.41
N MET A 92 9.93 7.66 -3.37
CA MET A 92 9.32 7.03 -2.20
C MET A 92 9.90 5.63 -1.99
N ALA A 93 10.29 5.33 -0.75
CA ALA A 93 10.74 3.99 -0.34
C ALA A 93 9.56 3.05 -0.09
N GLY A 94 9.83 1.74 -0.07
CA GLY A 94 8.81 0.74 0.27
C GLY A 94 7.90 0.36 -0.90
N GLY A 95 8.40 0.49 -2.13
CA GLY A 95 7.72 -0.04 -3.32
C GLY A 95 7.61 -1.56 -3.26
N LEU A 96 6.41 -2.09 -3.48
CA LEU A 96 6.08 -3.51 -3.67
C LEU A 96 5.23 -3.60 -4.92
N ASP A 97 5.39 -4.63 -5.72
CA ASP A 97 4.69 -4.78 -6.99
C ASP A 97 3.17 -4.65 -6.81
N GLY A 98 2.54 -3.81 -7.61
CA GLY A 98 1.11 -3.51 -7.52
C GLY A 98 0.69 -2.67 -6.31
N ARG A 99 1.62 -2.23 -5.44
CA ARG A 99 1.27 -1.35 -4.31
C ARG A 99 0.70 -0.04 -4.80
N MET A 100 -0.55 0.23 -4.44
CA MET A 100 -1.22 1.49 -4.73
C MET A 100 -1.02 2.50 -3.60
N LEU A 101 -0.78 3.76 -3.95
CA LEU A 101 -0.58 4.86 -3.04
C LEU A 101 -1.30 6.12 -3.53
N VAL A 102 -1.96 6.80 -2.60
CA VAL A 102 -2.52 8.13 -2.83
C VAL A 102 -1.77 9.14 -1.96
N LEU A 103 -1.14 10.13 -2.60
CA LEU A 103 -0.57 11.30 -1.92
C LEU A 103 -1.58 12.43 -2.00
N PHE A 104 -2.01 12.94 -0.87
CA PHE A 104 -2.91 14.09 -0.78
C PHE A 104 -2.19 15.28 -0.16
N ASN A 105 -1.94 16.30 -0.96
CA ASN A 105 -1.49 17.61 -0.48
C ASN A 105 -2.69 18.35 0.12
N SER A 106 -2.68 18.56 1.42
CA SER A 106 -3.73 19.32 2.11
C SER A 106 -3.32 20.78 2.42
N THR A 107 -2.16 21.19 1.93
CA THR A 107 -1.66 22.57 2.08
C THR A 107 -2.14 23.47 0.93
N THR A 108 -1.94 24.77 1.07
CA THR A 108 -2.17 25.75 0.00
C THR A 108 -0.96 25.91 -0.92
N TYR A 109 0.14 25.21 -0.64
CA TYR A 109 1.40 25.28 -1.40
C TYR A 109 1.44 24.23 -2.48
N ASN A 110 2.17 24.49 -3.56
CA ASN A 110 2.29 23.55 -4.66
C ASN A 110 3.14 22.33 -4.28
N MET A 111 2.63 21.14 -4.61
CA MET A 111 3.37 19.89 -4.52
C MET A 111 3.81 19.47 -5.92
N THR A 112 5.11 19.44 -6.16
CA THR A 112 5.70 18.93 -7.40
C THR A 112 6.04 17.45 -7.24
N ILE A 113 5.59 16.61 -8.16
CA ILE A 113 6.04 15.23 -8.30
C ILE A 113 7.14 15.23 -9.36
N ALA A 114 8.37 15.00 -8.93
CA ALA A 114 9.54 15.10 -9.79
C ALA A 114 9.72 13.83 -10.64
N ASN A 115 9.78 14.00 -11.96
CA ASN A 115 9.95 12.89 -12.89
C ASN A 115 11.38 12.35 -12.85
N ALA A 116 11.53 11.05 -12.59
CA ALA A 116 12.79 10.30 -12.61
C ALA A 116 13.96 10.97 -11.86
N SER A 117 13.67 11.75 -10.81
CA SER A 117 14.64 12.58 -10.11
C SER A 117 15.82 11.78 -9.56
N VAL A 118 17.04 12.23 -9.87
CA VAL A 118 18.29 11.63 -9.36
C VAL A 118 18.52 11.89 -7.87
N SER A 119 17.77 12.78 -7.25
CA SER A 119 17.81 13.04 -5.80
C SER A 119 17.26 11.88 -4.98
N SER A 120 16.57 10.91 -5.61
CA SER A 120 16.14 9.68 -4.98
C SER A 120 16.85 8.45 -5.55
N LEU A 121 16.90 7.39 -4.75
CA LEU A 121 17.46 6.10 -5.16
C LEU A 121 16.72 5.57 -6.40
N PRO A 122 17.39 4.90 -7.34
CA PRO A 122 16.76 4.43 -8.57
C PRO A 122 15.43 3.72 -8.40
N ALA A 123 15.32 2.78 -7.43
CA ALA A 123 14.08 2.04 -7.17
C ALA A 123 12.97 2.86 -6.50
N ASN A 124 13.25 4.06 -6.02
CA ASN A 124 12.29 4.92 -5.33
C ASN A 124 11.74 6.04 -6.24
N ARG A 125 12.32 6.22 -7.43
CA ARG A 125 11.95 7.32 -8.34
C ARG A 125 10.54 7.16 -8.90
N ILE A 126 10.00 8.26 -9.40
CA ILE A 126 8.64 8.35 -9.93
C ILE A 126 8.70 8.57 -11.43
N LEU A 127 7.87 7.86 -12.17
CA LEU A 127 7.57 8.12 -13.57
C LEU A 127 6.21 8.83 -13.65
N THR A 128 6.20 10.04 -14.18
CA THR A 128 4.98 10.84 -14.30
C THR A 128 4.16 10.51 -15.56
N GLY A 129 4.75 9.75 -16.49
CA GLY A 129 4.14 9.43 -17.78
C GLY A 129 4.20 10.57 -18.81
N THR A 130 4.45 11.80 -18.37
CA THR A 130 4.60 12.98 -19.26
C THR A 130 6.04 13.24 -19.66
N GLY A 131 7.01 12.60 -19.01
CA GLY A 131 8.43 12.87 -19.17
C GLY A 131 8.92 14.14 -18.46
N ALA A 132 8.02 14.91 -17.84
CA ALA A 132 8.30 16.14 -17.09
C ALA A 132 7.73 16.05 -15.67
N ASP A 133 8.15 16.97 -14.81
CA ASP A 133 7.55 17.11 -13.48
C ASP A 133 6.07 17.51 -13.61
N ILE A 134 5.25 17.03 -12.68
CA ILE A 134 3.83 17.41 -12.57
C ILE A 134 3.58 18.09 -11.24
N VAL A 135 2.60 18.99 -11.20
CA VAL A 135 2.35 19.86 -10.04
C VAL A 135 0.88 19.85 -9.66
N THR A 136 0.59 19.70 -8.35
CA THR A 136 -0.72 20.12 -7.80
C THR A 136 -0.63 21.60 -7.42
N VAL A 137 -1.59 22.38 -7.86
CA VAL A 137 -1.65 23.81 -7.52
C VAL A 137 -2.43 23.96 -6.21
N GLY A 138 -1.72 24.04 -5.09
CA GLY A 138 -2.34 24.01 -3.77
C GLY A 138 -2.84 22.59 -3.43
N GLN A 139 -4.05 22.49 -2.87
CA GLN A 139 -4.64 21.19 -2.52
C GLN A 139 -4.87 20.33 -3.75
N GLY A 140 -4.44 19.08 -3.66
CA GLY A 140 -4.58 18.13 -4.76
C GLY A 140 -4.08 16.74 -4.39
N ALA A 141 -4.36 15.77 -5.24
CA ALA A 141 -4.00 14.38 -5.01
C ALA A 141 -3.31 13.76 -6.22
N VAL A 142 -2.38 12.86 -5.95
CA VAL A 142 -1.71 12.04 -6.95
C VAL A 142 -1.85 10.58 -6.57
N THR A 143 -2.31 9.75 -7.50
CA THR A 143 -2.37 8.30 -7.32
C THR A 143 -1.21 7.66 -8.07
N LEU A 144 -0.55 6.73 -7.40
CA LEU A 144 0.62 6.03 -7.92
C LEU A 144 0.49 4.52 -7.70
N ILE A 145 1.11 3.74 -8.60
CA ILE A 145 1.29 2.30 -8.45
C ILE A 145 2.77 1.98 -8.61
N TYR A 146 3.29 1.07 -7.79
CA TYR A 146 4.66 0.60 -7.94
C TYR A 146 4.74 -0.56 -8.92
N SER A 147 5.72 -0.51 -9.83
CA SER A 147 6.06 -1.59 -10.74
C SER A 147 7.44 -2.13 -10.40
N VAL A 148 7.53 -3.42 -10.08
CA VAL A 148 8.81 -4.10 -9.87
C VAL A 148 9.58 -4.25 -11.18
N ASN A 149 8.90 -4.43 -12.31
CA ASN A 149 9.56 -4.55 -13.61
C ASN A 149 10.31 -3.27 -14.02
N ASP A 150 9.75 -2.11 -13.68
CA ASP A 150 10.35 -0.81 -13.97
C ASP A 150 11.22 -0.29 -12.81
N PHE A 151 11.13 -0.92 -11.63
CA PHE A 151 11.70 -0.43 -10.38
C PHE A 151 11.32 1.04 -10.12
N ARG A 152 10.03 1.39 -10.29
CA ARG A 152 9.53 2.77 -10.21
C ARG A 152 8.12 2.86 -9.67
N TRP A 153 7.82 3.99 -9.09
CA TRP A 153 6.47 4.47 -8.89
C TRP A 153 5.96 5.09 -10.18
N ILE A 154 4.78 4.70 -10.60
CA ILE A 154 4.14 5.18 -11.82
C ILE A 154 2.92 6.00 -11.43
N VAL A 155 2.83 7.24 -11.90
CA VAL A 155 1.66 8.09 -11.71
C VAL A 155 0.53 7.57 -12.60
N THR A 156 -0.61 7.27 -12.01
CA THR A 156 -1.82 6.82 -12.73
C THR A 156 -2.88 7.88 -12.82
N SER A 157 -2.90 8.84 -11.88
CA SER A 157 -3.85 9.97 -11.93
C SER A 157 -3.31 11.17 -11.16
N LEU A 158 -3.67 12.36 -11.60
CA LEU A 158 -3.39 13.64 -10.95
C LEU A 158 -4.69 14.42 -10.84
N GLN A 159 -5.00 14.90 -9.65
CA GLN A 159 -6.00 15.93 -9.38
C GLN A 159 -5.26 17.19 -8.92
N ALA A 160 -5.25 18.22 -9.75
CA ALA A 160 -4.57 19.50 -9.53
C ALA A 160 -5.60 20.61 -9.36
#